data_c4e24267a9bf99265127e0e65e49cb7e
#
_entry.id   c4e24267a9bf99265127e0e65e49cb7e
#
_cell.length_a   1.000
_cell.length_b   1.000
_cell.length_c   1.000
_cell.angle_alpha   90.00
_cell.angle_beta   90.00
_cell.angle_gamma   90.00
#
_symmetry.space_group_name_H-M   'P 1'
#
loop_
_entity.id
_entity.type
_entity.pdbx_description
1 polymer ?
#
loop_
_entity_poly.entity_id
_entity_poly.type
_entity_poly.pdbx_seq_one_letter_code
_entity_poly.pdbx_strand_id
1 'polypeptide(L)'
;REQSGTFFKDNPPPVFVDEIQKAPELFPQIKMLIDRDHRKGQFFMCGSQQFQMMKGVSESLSGRIGLVTLLGFSLRERYGIACELPFLPTEEYFTVRKKHLAEVSYDDVWNSIHRGSMPELCENPNFDWQMFYGAYVRTYIERDVRDLSEVGDTVKFARFMTAAAASTGQLVNLASMARDVGVSQPTAERWLSILVASNIVYLLRPYSNNITKRAIKTPKLYFLDAGLAAYL
;
A
#
# COMPACT_ATOMS: atom_id res chain seq x y z
N ARG A 1 -1.68 -7.74 30.34
CA ARG A 1 -2.76 -6.72 30.43
C ARG A 1 -2.56 -5.73 31.60
N GLU A 2 -1.95 -6.14 32.72
CA GLU A 2 -1.71 -5.23 33.86
C GLU A 2 -0.56 -4.22 33.64
N GLN A 3 0.34 -4.45 32.69
CA GLN A 3 1.50 -3.57 32.44
C GLN A 3 1.24 -2.42 31.44
N SER A 4 0.13 -2.44 30.71
CA SER A 4 -0.13 -1.40 29.70
C SER A 4 -0.33 0.00 30.29
N GLY A 5 -0.92 0.09 31.51
CA GLY A 5 -1.15 1.37 32.20
C GLY A 5 0.12 2.11 32.66
N THR A 6 1.26 1.43 32.71
CA THR A 6 2.55 2.01 33.09
C THR A 6 3.49 2.24 31.91
N PHE A 7 3.21 1.65 30.75
CA PHE A 7 4.12 1.68 29.60
C PHE A 7 4.64 3.09 29.26
N PHE A 8 3.75 4.07 29.15
CA PHE A 8 4.15 5.45 28.83
C PHE A 8 4.71 6.25 30.01
N LYS A 9 4.67 5.72 31.24
CA LYS A 9 5.42 6.30 32.37
C LYS A 9 6.90 5.94 32.27
N ASP A 10 7.16 4.70 31.84
CA ASP A 10 8.53 4.20 31.67
C ASP A 10 9.13 4.62 30.32
N ASN A 11 8.26 4.89 29.33
CA ASN A 11 8.63 5.31 27.98
C ASN A 11 7.94 6.65 27.63
N PRO A 12 8.45 7.79 28.11
CA PRO A 12 7.83 9.10 27.85
C PRO A 12 7.98 9.52 26.37
N PRO A 13 7.02 10.29 25.84
CA PRO A 13 7.11 10.84 24.50
C PRO A 13 8.36 11.76 24.29
N PRO A 14 8.98 11.80 23.08
CA PRO A 14 8.50 11.13 21.86
C PRO A 14 8.81 9.64 21.84
N VAL A 15 7.85 8.82 21.41
CA VAL A 15 7.99 7.37 21.36
C VAL A 15 7.58 6.83 19.98
N PHE A 16 8.33 5.84 19.50
CA PHE A 16 8.00 5.07 18.32
C PHE A 16 7.51 3.68 18.74
N VAL A 17 6.33 3.30 18.25
CA VAL A 17 5.71 1.99 18.53
C VAL A 17 5.59 1.23 17.22
N ASP A 18 6.36 0.16 17.10
CA ASP A 18 6.31 -0.74 15.95
C ASP A 18 5.22 -1.80 16.14
N GLU A 19 4.56 -2.18 15.04
CA GLU A 19 3.49 -3.17 15.00
C GLU A 19 2.38 -2.90 16.04
N ILE A 20 1.93 -1.63 16.11
CA ILE A 20 0.96 -1.16 17.11
C ILE A 20 -0.33 -1.98 17.14
N GLN A 21 -0.73 -2.62 16.03
CA GLN A 21 -1.93 -3.47 15.98
C GLN A 21 -1.81 -4.70 16.87
N LYS A 22 -0.60 -5.08 17.32
CA LYS A 22 -0.38 -6.17 18.29
C LYS A 22 -0.64 -5.73 19.74
N ALA A 23 -0.73 -4.41 19.97
CA ALA A 23 -0.98 -3.81 21.27
C ALA A 23 -2.13 -2.79 21.22
N PRO A 24 -3.34 -3.21 20.81
CA PRO A 24 -4.47 -2.29 20.60
C PRO A 24 -4.89 -1.53 21.88
N GLU A 25 -4.57 -2.05 23.04
CA GLU A 25 -4.78 -1.41 24.34
C GLU A 25 -3.97 -0.12 24.54
N LEU A 26 -2.96 0.15 23.70
CA LEU A 26 -2.21 1.40 23.75
C LEU A 26 -2.95 2.57 23.10
N PHE A 27 -3.84 2.32 22.12
CA PHE A 27 -4.58 3.41 21.45
C PHE A 27 -5.37 4.33 22.39
N PRO A 28 -6.16 3.81 23.34
CA PRO A 28 -6.85 4.66 24.32
C PRO A 28 -5.89 5.46 25.21
N GLN A 29 -4.73 4.91 25.56
CA GLN A 29 -3.75 5.59 26.38
C GLN A 29 -3.06 6.73 25.60
N ILE A 30 -2.67 6.47 24.35
CA ILE A 30 -2.15 7.50 23.44
C ILE A 30 -3.14 8.64 23.30
N LYS A 31 -4.43 8.31 23.09
CA LYS A 31 -5.50 9.33 23.05
C LYS A 31 -5.53 10.20 24.30
N MET A 32 -5.53 9.56 25.48
CA MET A 32 -5.57 10.29 26.75
C MET A 32 -4.35 11.20 26.94
N LEU A 33 -3.17 10.75 26.51
CA LEU A 33 -1.95 11.57 26.58
C LEU A 33 -1.98 12.75 25.61
N ILE A 34 -2.45 12.54 24.36
CA ILE A 34 -2.61 13.61 23.37
C ILE A 34 -3.66 14.64 23.84
N ASP A 35 -4.78 14.17 24.44
CA ASP A 35 -5.82 15.07 24.93
C ASP A 35 -5.38 15.89 26.17
N ARG A 36 -4.36 15.42 26.89
CA ARG A 36 -3.73 16.15 28.01
C ARG A 36 -2.65 17.13 27.54
N ASP A 37 -1.86 16.75 26.56
CA ASP A 37 -0.76 17.54 26.02
C ASP A 37 -0.88 17.56 24.49
N HIS A 38 -1.30 18.69 23.93
CA HIS A 38 -1.61 18.87 22.51
C HIS A 38 -0.39 19.05 21.60
N ARG A 39 0.84 18.89 22.09
CA ARG A 39 2.05 18.98 21.28
C ARG A 39 2.01 17.93 20.16
N LYS A 40 2.53 18.29 18.98
CA LYS A 40 2.64 17.39 17.82
C LYS A 40 3.94 16.56 17.93
N GLY A 41 3.96 15.41 17.22
CA GLY A 41 5.17 14.57 17.12
C GLY A 41 5.52 13.81 18.40
N GLN A 42 4.54 13.52 19.25
CA GLN A 42 4.76 12.77 20.49
C GLN A 42 4.78 11.26 20.23
N PHE A 43 3.97 10.78 19.29
CA PHE A 43 3.81 9.35 19.01
C PHE A 43 3.99 9.10 17.52
N PHE A 44 4.84 8.14 17.20
CA PHE A 44 5.02 7.58 15.87
C PHE A 44 4.64 6.10 15.95
N MET A 45 3.76 5.68 15.09
CA MET A 45 3.25 4.31 15.09
C MET A 45 3.42 3.72 13.71
N CYS A 46 3.89 2.49 13.61
CA CYS A 46 3.87 1.75 12.37
C CYS A 46 3.12 0.43 12.53
N GLY A 47 2.75 -0.17 11.42
CA GLY A 47 2.13 -1.48 11.38
C GLY A 47 1.96 -1.95 9.96
N SER A 48 2.24 -3.21 9.72
CA SER A 48 2.12 -3.85 8.41
C SER A 48 0.68 -4.25 8.08
N GLN A 49 -0.19 -4.41 9.09
CA GLN A 49 -1.60 -4.79 8.92
C GLN A 49 -2.50 -3.55 8.92
N GLN A 50 -2.62 -2.92 7.77
CA GLN A 50 -3.32 -1.65 7.62
C GLN A 50 -4.77 -1.69 8.15
N PHE A 51 -5.52 -2.76 7.91
CA PHE A 51 -6.89 -2.89 8.39
C PHE A 51 -7.01 -2.87 9.90
N GLN A 52 -6.20 -3.68 10.59
CA GLN A 52 -6.24 -3.78 12.05
C GLN A 52 -5.77 -2.49 12.70
N MET A 53 -4.71 -1.89 12.15
CA MET A 53 -4.21 -0.59 12.61
C MET A 53 -5.28 0.50 12.44
N MET A 54 -5.93 0.57 11.27
CA MET A 54 -6.96 1.58 10.99
C MET A 54 -8.20 1.42 11.84
N LYS A 55 -8.55 0.21 12.26
CA LYS A 55 -9.64 -0.01 13.22
C LYS A 55 -9.33 0.68 14.55
N GLY A 56 -8.16 0.43 15.14
CA GLY A 56 -7.74 1.08 16.39
C GLY A 56 -7.64 2.60 16.27
N VAL A 57 -7.11 3.09 15.14
CA VAL A 57 -7.01 4.53 14.82
C VAL A 57 -8.40 5.16 14.73
N SER A 58 -9.34 4.55 14.00
CA SER A 58 -10.70 5.10 13.82
C SER A 58 -11.46 5.17 15.14
N GLU A 59 -11.32 4.16 15.98
CA GLU A 59 -12.00 4.09 17.27
C GLU A 59 -11.45 5.09 18.31
N SER A 60 -10.13 5.31 18.30
CA SER A 60 -9.47 6.05 19.39
C SER A 60 -8.85 7.38 18.96
N LEU A 61 -8.26 7.48 17.77
CA LEU A 61 -7.40 8.60 17.35
C LEU A 61 -7.98 9.44 16.19
N SER A 62 -9.25 9.30 15.88
CA SER A 62 -9.90 10.08 14.82
C SER A 62 -9.70 11.59 15.05
N GLY A 63 -9.20 12.29 14.01
CA GLY A 63 -8.89 13.71 14.07
C GLY A 63 -7.63 14.12 14.84
N ARG A 64 -6.87 13.14 15.39
CA ARG A 64 -5.67 13.39 16.20
C ARG A 64 -4.38 12.88 15.55
N ILE A 65 -4.47 12.21 14.42
CA ILE A 65 -3.38 11.51 13.76
C ILE A 65 -3.22 11.97 12.32
N GLY A 66 -1.99 12.06 11.84
CA GLY A 66 -1.63 12.10 10.43
C GLY A 66 -1.29 10.68 9.95
N LEU A 67 -1.79 10.31 8.78
CA LEU A 67 -1.51 9.02 8.16
C LEU A 67 -0.54 9.21 7.01
N VAL A 68 0.52 8.41 7.00
CA VAL A 68 1.52 8.36 5.93
C VAL A 68 1.60 6.94 5.44
N THR A 69 1.40 6.76 4.14
CA THR A 69 1.59 5.46 3.47
C THR A 69 2.97 5.41 2.87
N LEU A 70 3.79 4.43 3.28
CA LEU A 70 5.08 4.15 2.66
C LEU A 70 4.87 3.08 1.60
N LEU A 71 5.13 3.45 0.35
CA LEU A 71 5.14 2.54 -0.80
C LEU A 71 6.57 2.05 -1.05
N GLY A 72 6.74 1.15 -2.00
CA GLY A 72 8.06 0.79 -2.52
C GLY A 72 8.79 1.99 -3.12
N PHE A 73 10.10 1.85 -3.37
CA PHE A 73 10.93 2.93 -3.90
C PHE A 73 10.44 3.41 -5.28
N SER A 74 10.25 4.71 -5.40
CA SER A 74 10.07 5.33 -6.71
C SER A 74 11.37 5.23 -7.54
N LEU A 75 11.26 5.36 -8.86
CA LEU A 75 12.45 5.42 -9.71
C LEU A 75 13.40 6.57 -9.32
N ARG A 76 12.85 7.67 -8.82
CA ARG A 76 13.65 8.79 -8.31
C ARG A 76 14.51 8.38 -7.12
N GLU A 77 13.95 7.69 -6.16
CA GLU A 77 14.67 7.20 -4.97
C GLU A 77 15.73 6.19 -5.38
N ARG A 78 15.38 5.25 -6.25
CA ARG A 78 16.32 4.23 -6.77
C ARG A 78 17.52 4.82 -7.49
N TYR A 79 17.34 5.91 -8.24
CA TYR A 79 18.41 6.59 -8.97
C TYR A 79 19.03 7.76 -8.20
N GLY A 80 18.65 7.98 -6.94
CA GLY A 80 19.17 9.08 -6.13
C GLY A 80 18.86 10.47 -6.70
N ILE A 81 17.80 10.61 -7.47
CA ILE A 81 17.45 11.86 -8.14
C ILE A 81 16.67 12.76 -7.16
N ALA A 82 17.34 13.75 -6.60
CA ALA A 82 16.69 14.78 -5.82
C ALA A 82 15.79 15.66 -6.72
N CYS A 83 14.51 15.78 -6.37
CA CYS A 83 13.59 16.72 -7.03
C CYS A 83 12.47 17.08 -6.05
N GLU A 84 12.52 18.26 -5.50
CA GLU A 84 11.55 18.76 -4.53
C GLU A 84 10.29 19.37 -5.17
N LEU A 85 10.32 19.56 -6.51
CA LEU A 85 9.19 20.13 -7.22
C LEU A 85 8.03 19.12 -7.28
N PRO A 86 6.81 19.55 -6.93
CA PRO A 86 5.62 18.74 -7.15
C PRO A 86 5.44 18.46 -8.64
N PHE A 87 4.84 17.31 -8.99
CA PHE A 87 4.54 17.02 -10.38
C PHE A 87 3.49 18.00 -10.92
N LEU A 88 3.94 18.93 -11.75
CA LEU A 88 3.09 19.82 -12.54
C LEU A 88 3.56 19.69 -13.99
N PRO A 89 2.69 19.38 -14.96
CA PRO A 89 3.08 19.21 -16.37
C PRO A 89 3.30 20.58 -17.05
N THR A 90 4.28 21.33 -16.54
CA THR A 90 4.69 22.64 -17.04
C THR A 90 6.04 22.55 -17.74
N GLU A 91 6.32 23.48 -18.65
CA GLU A 91 7.62 23.58 -19.32
C GLU A 91 8.78 23.72 -18.34
N GLU A 92 8.58 24.48 -17.26
CA GLU A 92 9.56 24.64 -16.20
C GLU A 92 9.89 23.30 -15.54
N TYR A 93 8.85 22.54 -15.16
CA TYR A 93 9.03 21.21 -14.57
C TYR A 93 9.81 20.29 -15.50
N PHE A 94 9.45 20.21 -16.78
CA PHE A 94 10.13 19.36 -17.74
C PHE A 94 11.57 19.81 -17.98
N THR A 95 11.84 21.11 -18.02
CA THR A 95 13.19 21.66 -18.17
C THR A 95 14.11 21.27 -17.02
N VAL A 96 13.61 21.36 -15.77
CA VAL A 96 14.35 20.91 -14.59
C VAL A 96 14.57 19.42 -14.62
N ARG A 97 13.54 18.64 -14.97
CA ARG A 97 13.62 17.17 -15.01
C ARG A 97 14.60 16.64 -16.07
N LYS A 98 14.67 17.27 -17.24
CA LYS A 98 15.62 16.89 -18.30
C LYS A 98 17.09 16.97 -17.87
N LYS A 99 17.42 17.83 -16.89
CA LYS A 99 18.78 17.93 -16.34
C LYS A 99 19.19 16.72 -15.49
N HIS A 100 18.24 15.92 -15.06
CA HIS A 100 18.42 14.79 -14.16
C HIS A 100 17.98 13.46 -14.80
N LEU A 101 18.09 13.36 -16.13
CA LEU A 101 17.81 12.09 -16.81
C LEU A 101 18.91 11.08 -16.48
N ALA A 102 18.51 9.92 -15.97
CA ALA A 102 19.40 8.77 -15.89
C ALA A 102 19.48 8.12 -17.29
N GLU A 103 20.68 7.71 -17.68
CA GLU A 103 20.83 6.80 -18.81
C GLU A 103 20.33 5.42 -18.38
N VAL A 104 19.23 4.99 -19.00
CA VAL A 104 18.57 3.72 -18.67
C VAL A 104 18.55 2.86 -19.92
N SER A 105 19.19 1.71 -19.87
CA SER A 105 19.17 0.73 -20.95
C SER A 105 17.82 0.02 -21.04
N TYR A 106 17.58 -0.67 -22.14
CA TYR A 106 16.38 -1.52 -22.29
C TYR A 106 16.35 -2.63 -21.20
N ASP A 107 17.48 -3.23 -20.90
CA ASP A 107 17.60 -4.28 -19.88
C ASP A 107 17.33 -3.75 -18.47
N ASP A 108 17.74 -2.50 -18.16
CA ASP A 108 17.44 -1.86 -16.89
C ASP A 108 15.92 -1.64 -16.69
N VAL A 109 15.21 -1.31 -17.78
CA VAL A 109 13.74 -1.17 -17.74
C VAL A 109 13.10 -2.52 -17.40
N TRP A 110 13.46 -3.58 -18.10
CA TRP A 110 12.91 -4.92 -17.85
C TRP A 110 13.29 -5.45 -16.48
N ASN A 111 14.53 -5.29 -16.06
CA ASN A 111 14.96 -5.62 -14.71
C ASN A 111 14.16 -4.87 -13.66
N SER A 112 13.89 -3.57 -13.88
CA SER A 112 13.08 -2.76 -13.00
C SER A 112 11.63 -3.24 -12.91
N ILE A 113 11.05 -3.69 -14.02
CA ILE A 113 9.70 -4.26 -14.06
C ILE A 113 9.64 -5.56 -13.26
N HIS A 114 10.55 -6.51 -13.52
CA HIS A 114 10.52 -7.82 -12.86
C HIS A 114 10.89 -7.74 -11.37
N ARG A 115 11.87 -6.92 -11.02
CA ARG A 115 12.31 -6.77 -9.63
C ARG A 115 11.41 -5.86 -8.81
N GLY A 116 10.63 -5.00 -9.46
CA GLY A 116 9.71 -4.09 -8.78
C GLY A 116 10.42 -2.99 -7.99
N SER A 117 9.78 -2.58 -6.92
CA SER A 117 10.14 -1.41 -6.12
C SER A 117 10.35 -1.72 -4.62
N MET A 118 10.28 -2.98 -4.23
CA MET A 118 10.47 -3.38 -2.84
C MET A 118 11.91 -3.12 -2.39
N PRO A 119 12.13 -2.49 -1.20
CA PRO A 119 13.46 -2.08 -0.73
C PRO A 119 14.49 -3.20 -0.78
N GLU A 120 14.18 -4.37 -0.26
CA GLU A 120 15.07 -5.53 -0.26
C GLU A 120 15.58 -5.90 -1.66
N LEU A 121 14.68 -5.88 -2.66
CA LEU A 121 15.06 -6.19 -4.04
C LEU A 121 15.83 -5.06 -4.72
N CYS A 122 15.65 -3.82 -4.26
CA CYS A 122 16.37 -2.66 -4.77
C CYS A 122 17.81 -2.61 -4.23
N GLU A 123 17.99 -2.95 -2.95
CA GLU A 123 19.29 -2.91 -2.27
C GLU A 123 20.17 -4.13 -2.55
N ASN A 124 19.55 -5.30 -2.78
CA ASN A 124 20.25 -6.55 -3.00
C ASN A 124 20.01 -7.11 -4.42
N PRO A 125 20.80 -6.73 -5.42
CA PRO A 125 20.62 -7.16 -6.82
C PRO A 125 20.68 -8.68 -7.03
N ASN A 126 21.35 -9.40 -6.15
CA ASN A 126 21.49 -10.86 -6.24
C ASN A 126 20.35 -11.64 -5.60
N PHE A 127 19.43 -10.95 -4.91
CA PHE A 127 18.29 -11.63 -4.31
C PHE A 127 17.32 -12.11 -5.39
N ASP A 128 16.88 -13.37 -5.31
CA ASP A 128 15.92 -13.95 -6.24
C ASP A 128 14.55 -13.31 -6.07
N TRP A 129 14.13 -12.52 -7.04
CA TRP A 129 12.87 -11.79 -7.01
C TRP A 129 11.65 -12.73 -7.06
N GLN A 130 11.74 -13.89 -7.72
CA GLN A 130 10.65 -14.87 -7.79
C GLN A 130 10.46 -15.52 -6.42
N MET A 131 11.55 -15.90 -5.76
CA MET A 131 11.51 -16.41 -4.39
C MET A 131 10.94 -15.37 -3.42
N PHE A 132 11.34 -14.11 -3.56
CA PHE A 132 10.84 -13.01 -2.73
C PHE A 132 9.33 -12.83 -2.89
N TYR A 133 8.84 -12.67 -4.12
CA TYR A 133 7.41 -12.46 -4.35
C TYR A 133 6.58 -13.71 -4.04
N GLY A 134 7.11 -14.90 -4.26
CA GLY A 134 6.47 -16.15 -3.83
C GLY A 134 6.22 -16.21 -2.33
N ALA A 135 7.24 -15.85 -1.53
CA ALA A 135 7.11 -15.74 -0.08
C ALA A 135 6.14 -14.61 0.32
N TYR A 136 6.26 -13.44 -0.32
CA TYR A 136 5.39 -12.29 -0.07
C TYR A 136 3.91 -12.62 -0.30
N VAL A 137 3.56 -13.20 -1.45
CA VAL A 137 2.17 -13.57 -1.78
C VAL A 137 1.63 -14.59 -0.77
N ARG A 138 2.43 -15.60 -0.41
CA ARG A 138 2.03 -16.61 0.57
C ARG A 138 1.75 -15.98 1.94
N THR A 139 2.69 -15.18 2.44
CA THR A 139 2.54 -14.55 3.76
C THR A 139 1.42 -13.53 3.78
N TYR A 140 1.21 -12.76 2.69
CA TYR A 140 0.10 -11.84 2.55
C TYR A 140 -1.25 -12.56 2.59
N ILE A 141 -1.41 -13.64 1.80
CA ILE A 141 -2.66 -14.41 1.78
C ILE A 141 -2.89 -15.07 3.14
N GLU A 142 -1.87 -15.65 3.75
CA GLU A 142 -2.00 -16.35 5.02
C GLU A 142 -2.31 -15.42 6.20
N ARG A 143 -1.73 -14.24 6.23
CA ARG A 143 -1.84 -13.31 7.34
C ARG A 143 -2.97 -12.30 7.18
N ASP A 144 -2.95 -11.55 6.06
CA ASP A 144 -3.81 -10.39 5.92
C ASP A 144 -5.19 -10.75 5.36
N VAL A 145 -5.24 -11.74 4.47
CA VAL A 145 -6.48 -12.17 3.82
C VAL A 145 -7.31 -13.09 4.69
N ARG A 146 -6.68 -14.02 5.42
CA ARG A 146 -7.41 -14.91 6.35
C ARG A 146 -8.03 -14.16 7.52
N ASP A 147 -7.32 -13.18 8.09
CA ASP A 147 -7.79 -12.38 9.22
C ASP A 147 -9.02 -11.53 8.85
N LEU A 148 -9.22 -11.25 7.57
CA LEU A 148 -10.40 -10.53 7.08
C LEU A 148 -11.67 -11.39 7.00
N SER A 149 -11.63 -12.67 7.48
CA SER A 149 -12.75 -13.62 7.63
C SER A 149 -13.73 -13.76 6.44
N GLU A 150 -13.54 -12.99 5.37
CA GLU A 150 -14.44 -12.87 4.25
C GLU A 150 -13.94 -13.61 2.98
N VAL A 151 -12.74 -14.17 3.04
CA VAL A 151 -12.17 -14.95 1.95
C VAL A 151 -12.20 -16.41 2.32
N GLY A 152 -13.32 -17.07 2.03
CA GLY A 152 -13.50 -18.51 2.30
C GLY A 152 -12.65 -19.43 1.40
N ASP A 153 -12.24 -18.95 0.22
CA ASP A 153 -11.47 -19.72 -0.77
C ASP A 153 -10.20 -18.97 -1.18
N THR A 154 -9.11 -19.28 -0.49
CA THR A 154 -7.79 -18.67 -0.73
C THR A 154 -7.20 -19.04 -2.10
N VAL A 155 -7.56 -20.20 -2.66
CA VAL A 155 -7.09 -20.63 -3.99
C VAL A 155 -7.73 -19.76 -5.06
N LYS A 156 -9.03 -19.53 -4.98
CA LYS A 156 -9.71 -18.62 -5.91
C LYS A 156 -9.26 -17.18 -5.72
N PHE A 157 -8.97 -16.75 -4.47
CA PHE A 157 -8.43 -15.42 -4.22
C PHE A 157 -7.05 -15.24 -4.90
N ALA A 158 -6.16 -16.23 -4.82
CA ALA A 158 -4.88 -16.19 -5.53
C ALA A 158 -5.08 -16.07 -7.05
N ARG A 159 -6.01 -16.84 -7.64
CA ARG A 159 -6.38 -16.70 -9.06
C ARG A 159 -6.93 -15.31 -9.38
N PHE A 160 -7.71 -14.72 -8.47
CA PHE A 160 -8.21 -13.37 -8.63
C PHE A 160 -7.07 -12.33 -8.63
N MET A 161 -6.07 -12.49 -7.79
CA MET A 161 -4.86 -11.64 -7.82
C MET A 161 -4.15 -11.74 -9.17
N THR A 162 -4.01 -12.94 -9.73
CA THR A 162 -3.42 -13.13 -11.07
C THR A 162 -4.26 -12.46 -12.16
N ALA A 163 -5.58 -12.59 -12.12
CA ALA A 163 -6.48 -11.92 -13.07
C ALA A 163 -6.40 -10.38 -12.94
N ALA A 164 -6.26 -9.87 -11.72
CA ALA A 164 -6.05 -8.46 -11.45
C ALA A 164 -4.69 -7.98 -11.98
N ALA A 165 -3.62 -8.75 -11.82
CA ALA A 165 -2.30 -8.44 -12.34
C ALA A 165 -2.29 -8.34 -13.87
N ALA A 166 -2.90 -9.31 -14.54
CA ALA A 166 -3.08 -9.31 -16.00
C ALA A 166 -3.91 -8.12 -16.50
N SER A 167 -4.71 -7.48 -15.63
CA SER A 167 -5.53 -6.31 -15.94
C SER A 167 -4.85 -4.98 -15.59
N THR A 168 -3.57 -4.99 -15.18
CA THR A 168 -2.82 -3.77 -14.85
C THR A 168 -2.80 -2.80 -16.05
N GLY A 169 -3.14 -1.53 -15.79
CA GLY A 169 -3.24 -0.47 -16.81
C GLY A 169 -4.54 -0.47 -17.62
N GLN A 170 -5.43 -1.45 -17.41
CA GLN A 170 -6.71 -1.57 -18.10
C GLN A 170 -7.87 -1.02 -17.26
N LEU A 171 -9.01 -0.77 -17.92
CA LEU A 171 -10.27 -0.45 -17.22
C LEU A 171 -10.74 -1.67 -16.44
N VAL A 172 -11.18 -1.45 -15.20
CA VAL A 172 -11.70 -2.51 -14.34
C VAL A 172 -12.94 -3.15 -14.97
N ASN A 173 -12.89 -4.46 -15.19
CA ASN A 173 -14.03 -5.26 -15.61
C ASN A 173 -14.28 -6.39 -14.60
N LEU A 174 -14.98 -6.05 -13.52
CA LEU A 174 -15.29 -7.02 -12.45
C LEU A 174 -16.07 -8.23 -12.92
N ALA A 175 -16.97 -8.07 -13.89
CA ALA A 175 -17.76 -9.18 -14.41
C ALA A 175 -16.88 -10.20 -15.15
N SER A 176 -15.88 -9.73 -15.93
CA SER A 176 -14.90 -10.62 -16.57
C SER A 176 -14.04 -11.31 -15.52
N MET A 177 -13.43 -10.56 -14.60
CA MET A 177 -12.58 -11.12 -13.56
C MET A 177 -13.30 -12.16 -12.70
N ALA A 178 -14.57 -11.89 -12.34
CA ALA A 178 -15.40 -12.82 -11.57
C ALA A 178 -15.64 -14.14 -12.33
N ARG A 179 -15.97 -14.04 -13.62
CA ARG A 179 -16.19 -15.20 -14.49
C ARG A 179 -14.94 -16.04 -14.67
N ASP A 180 -13.79 -15.39 -14.90
CA ASP A 180 -12.51 -16.07 -15.16
C ASP A 180 -12.02 -16.85 -13.93
N VAL A 181 -12.40 -16.42 -12.74
CA VAL A 181 -12.04 -17.04 -11.45
C VAL A 181 -13.14 -17.99 -10.94
N GLY A 182 -14.34 -17.92 -11.48
CA GLY A 182 -15.47 -18.74 -11.05
C GLY A 182 -16.06 -18.30 -9.70
N VAL A 183 -16.24 -16.97 -9.54
CA VAL A 183 -16.88 -16.37 -8.36
C VAL A 183 -18.00 -15.41 -8.77
N SER A 184 -18.82 -14.99 -7.80
CA SER A 184 -19.83 -13.96 -8.05
C SER A 184 -19.20 -12.58 -8.20
N GLN A 185 -19.84 -11.69 -8.96
CA GLN A 185 -19.36 -10.31 -9.11
C GLN A 185 -19.27 -9.56 -7.74
N PRO A 186 -20.22 -9.68 -6.80
CA PRO A 186 -20.07 -9.09 -5.46
C PRO A 186 -18.85 -9.65 -4.71
N THR A 187 -18.50 -10.93 -4.89
CA THR A 187 -17.28 -11.49 -4.31
C THR A 187 -16.02 -10.87 -4.92
N ALA A 188 -15.98 -10.73 -6.25
CA ALA A 188 -14.85 -10.07 -6.93
C ALA A 188 -14.71 -8.61 -6.52
N GLU A 189 -15.80 -7.88 -6.35
CA GLU A 189 -15.80 -6.48 -5.87
C GLU A 189 -15.21 -6.37 -4.47
N ARG A 190 -15.64 -7.24 -3.56
CA ARG A 190 -15.10 -7.31 -2.19
C ARG A 190 -13.60 -7.64 -2.21
N TRP A 191 -13.18 -8.60 -3.02
CA TRP A 191 -11.77 -8.96 -3.14
C TRP A 191 -10.92 -7.83 -3.73
N LEU A 192 -11.44 -7.12 -4.73
CA LEU A 192 -10.76 -5.93 -5.24
C LEU A 192 -10.63 -4.85 -4.16
N SER A 193 -11.66 -4.65 -3.34
CA SER A 193 -11.61 -3.71 -2.22
C SER A 193 -10.54 -4.08 -1.18
N ILE A 194 -10.33 -5.38 -0.94
CA ILE A 194 -9.23 -5.88 -0.09
C ILE A 194 -7.88 -5.50 -0.69
N LEU A 195 -7.66 -5.78 -1.98
CA LEU A 195 -6.39 -5.45 -2.66
C LEU A 195 -6.10 -3.94 -2.65
N VAL A 196 -7.13 -3.11 -2.80
CA VAL A 196 -7.01 -1.65 -2.72
C VAL A 196 -6.66 -1.21 -1.31
N ALA A 197 -7.36 -1.72 -0.32
CA ALA A 197 -7.17 -1.32 1.07
C ALA A 197 -5.84 -1.83 1.66
N SER A 198 -5.25 -2.89 1.08
CA SER A 198 -3.91 -3.39 1.43
C SER A 198 -2.78 -2.74 0.61
N ASN A 199 -3.07 -1.71 -0.18
CA ASN A 199 -2.09 -1.06 -1.05
C ASN A 199 -1.37 -2.02 -2.04
N ILE A 200 -2.04 -3.08 -2.46
CA ILE A 200 -1.56 -3.94 -3.56
C ILE A 200 -1.94 -3.31 -4.90
N VAL A 201 -3.14 -2.76 -4.98
CA VAL A 201 -3.74 -2.20 -6.18
C VAL A 201 -4.18 -0.76 -5.95
N TYR A 202 -3.99 0.07 -6.95
CA TYR A 202 -4.50 1.43 -7.02
C TYR A 202 -5.53 1.56 -8.14
N LEU A 203 -6.66 2.19 -7.85
CA LEU A 203 -7.70 2.48 -8.83
C LEU A 203 -7.61 3.93 -9.28
N LEU A 204 -7.02 4.15 -10.45
CA LEU A 204 -6.90 5.47 -11.05
C LEU A 204 -8.22 5.91 -11.69
N ARG A 205 -8.90 6.83 -11.05
CA ARG A 205 -10.14 7.40 -11.57
C ARG A 205 -9.85 8.37 -12.73
N PRO A 206 -10.73 8.42 -13.75
CA PRO A 206 -10.53 9.32 -14.87
C PRO A 206 -10.64 10.79 -14.42
N TYR A 207 -9.84 11.64 -15.05
CA TYR A 207 -10.01 13.08 -14.89
C TYR A 207 -11.32 13.56 -15.54
N SER A 208 -12.06 14.41 -14.85
CA SER A 208 -13.24 15.09 -15.36
C SER A 208 -13.48 16.37 -14.55
N ASN A 209 -13.80 17.45 -15.23
CA ASN A 209 -14.21 18.70 -14.57
C ASN A 209 -15.54 18.55 -13.82
N ASN A 210 -16.36 17.59 -14.20
CA ASN A 210 -17.60 17.26 -13.50
C ASN A 210 -17.35 16.18 -12.44
N ILE A 211 -17.52 16.54 -11.17
CA ILE A 211 -17.28 15.66 -10.01
C ILE A 211 -18.12 14.40 -10.07
N THR A 212 -19.41 14.52 -10.41
CA THR A 212 -20.33 13.39 -10.53
C THR A 212 -19.87 12.41 -11.61
N LYS A 213 -19.48 12.92 -12.77
CA LYS A 213 -18.95 12.08 -13.86
C LYS A 213 -17.64 11.38 -13.47
N ARG A 214 -16.81 12.02 -12.65
CA ARG A 214 -15.57 11.41 -12.12
C ARG A 214 -15.88 10.21 -11.21
N ALA A 215 -16.92 10.29 -10.39
CA ALA A 215 -17.30 9.24 -9.47
C ALA A 215 -17.90 8.00 -10.17
N ILE A 216 -18.62 8.20 -11.28
CA ILE A 216 -19.38 7.13 -11.97
C ILE A 216 -18.54 6.37 -12.99
N LYS A 217 -17.50 7.00 -13.58
CA LYS A 217 -16.70 6.37 -14.64
C LYS A 217 -15.80 5.26 -14.08
N THR A 218 -15.68 4.18 -14.84
CA THR A 218 -14.83 3.03 -14.53
C THR A 218 -13.36 3.45 -14.40
N PRO A 219 -12.69 3.14 -13.29
CA PRO A 219 -11.28 3.44 -13.11
C PRO A 219 -10.39 2.45 -13.88
N LYS A 220 -9.13 2.83 -14.07
CA LYS A 220 -8.06 1.89 -14.45
C LYS A 220 -7.47 1.26 -13.19
N LEU A 221 -7.11 -0.02 -13.30
CA LEU A 221 -6.42 -0.77 -12.26
C LEU A 221 -4.91 -0.69 -12.47
N TYR A 222 -4.16 -0.43 -11.42
CA TYR A 222 -2.71 -0.51 -11.40
C TYR A 222 -2.23 -1.26 -10.17
N PHE A 223 -1.32 -2.21 -10.35
CA PHE A 223 -0.54 -2.70 -9.23
C PHE A 223 0.43 -1.61 -8.79
N LEU A 224 0.59 -1.42 -7.47
CA LEU A 224 1.52 -0.43 -6.92
C LEU A 224 2.98 -0.88 -7.01
N ASP A 225 3.20 -2.18 -7.15
CA ASP A 225 4.50 -2.76 -7.41
C ASP A 225 4.50 -3.56 -8.72
N ALA A 226 5.36 -3.16 -9.67
CA ALA A 226 5.44 -3.79 -10.98
C ALA A 226 5.99 -5.22 -10.90
N GLY A 227 6.91 -5.51 -9.97
CA GLY A 227 7.49 -6.82 -9.80
C GLY A 227 6.47 -7.83 -9.25
N LEU A 228 5.62 -7.42 -8.34
CA LEU A 228 4.52 -8.25 -7.88
C LEU A 228 3.54 -8.57 -9.03
N ALA A 229 3.21 -7.59 -9.86
CA ALA A 229 2.37 -7.80 -11.03
C ALA A 229 3.02 -8.73 -12.06
N ALA A 230 4.32 -8.63 -12.26
CA ALA A 230 5.08 -9.49 -13.18
C ALA A 230 5.23 -10.93 -12.66
N TYR A 231 5.24 -11.11 -11.34
CA TYR A 231 5.32 -12.41 -10.68
C TYR A 231 3.99 -13.19 -10.78
N LEU A 232 2.84 -12.51 -10.62
CA LEU A 232 1.51 -13.11 -10.57
C LEU A 232 1.02 -13.55 -11.95
#